data_b3a43dc110e7ab0275cc120d4696789a
#
_entry.id   b3a43dc110e7ab0275cc120d4696789a
#
_cell.length_a   1.000
_cell.length_b   1.000
_cell.length_c   1.000
_cell.angle_alpha   90.00
_cell.angle_beta   90.00
_cell.angle_gamma   90.00
#
_symmetry.space_group_name_H-M   'P 1'
#
loop_
_entity.id
_entity.type
_entity.pdbx_description
1 polymer ?
#
loop_
_entity_poly.entity_id
_entity_poly.type
_entity_poly.pdbx_seq_one_letter_code
_entity_poly.pdbx_strand_id
1 'polypeptide(L)'
;YVAGLIEQAHAITGKRVTVMSRAYASIPALRGIHKWQQHQQAVTGKRQQASMKGNYLNGVILLSPELYIEIPELGLEPVFAPITAATNVPVMFFQSGNRGNRWQMAKAVAELEKGGAQVYTKLFPGVTGVFYRADHAPQTTAMLKNLPLEVRRAIKLLQQTPAQQAPQPFTIKTASEGGLDTVLKHFKGDPRPPPLDLNSVDGSRIVHSNYLGKVTVVNFWATWCPPCVEEIPSLNRLRKRMEGKAFELISVDYAEDPTAVQAFMQEVDVHFPVLLDTDGKVSALWKVVVFPSTFVIGPDGNIVYGVKGGIHWDTPQVLEQINDLLKPVQAR
;
A
#
# COMPACT_ATOMS: atom_id res chain seq x y z
N TYR A 1 -5.36 24.99 -4.90
CA TYR A 1 -4.23 24.76 -5.84
C TYR A 1 -4.68 23.93 -7.05
N VAL A 2 -5.14 22.66 -6.89
CA VAL A 2 -5.55 21.80 -8.03
C VAL A 2 -6.71 22.41 -8.82
N ALA A 3 -7.73 22.96 -8.15
CA ALA A 3 -8.84 23.61 -8.81
C ALA A 3 -8.40 24.77 -9.72
N GLY A 4 -7.51 25.65 -9.24
CA GLY A 4 -6.95 26.72 -10.04
C GLY A 4 -6.10 26.25 -11.21
N LEU A 5 -5.34 25.15 -11.03
CA LEU A 5 -4.57 24.55 -12.11
C LEU A 5 -5.45 24.01 -13.25
N ILE A 6 -6.60 23.41 -12.92
CA ILE A 6 -7.57 22.93 -13.94
C ILE A 6 -8.07 24.11 -14.77
N GLU A 7 -8.46 25.21 -14.13
CA GLU A 7 -8.94 26.42 -14.82
C GLU A 7 -7.86 27.06 -15.69
N GLN A 8 -6.67 27.21 -15.13
CA GLN A 8 -5.52 27.80 -15.83
C GLN A 8 -5.10 26.96 -17.04
N ALA A 9 -5.01 25.62 -16.89
CA ALA A 9 -4.65 24.74 -17.99
C ALA A 9 -5.68 24.81 -19.13
N HIS A 10 -6.97 24.86 -18.80
CA HIS A 10 -8.01 25.06 -19.80
C HIS A 10 -7.93 26.43 -20.47
N ALA A 11 -7.75 27.48 -19.70
CA ALA A 11 -7.66 28.86 -20.20
C ALA A 11 -6.48 29.02 -21.20
N ILE A 12 -5.34 28.39 -20.91
CA ILE A 12 -4.15 28.47 -21.79
C ILE A 12 -4.34 27.64 -23.06
N THR A 13 -4.93 26.45 -22.97
CA THR A 13 -4.92 25.49 -24.08
C THR A 13 -6.22 25.45 -24.86
N GLY A 14 -7.31 25.94 -24.32
CA GLY A 14 -8.68 25.77 -24.86
C GLY A 14 -9.15 24.32 -24.88
N LYS A 15 -8.37 23.36 -24.32
CA LYS A 15 -8.65 21.93 -24.37
C LYS A 15 -9.22 21.42 -23.04
N ARG A 16 -9.84 20.26 -23.09
CA ARG A 16 -10.25 19.54 -21.87
C ARG A 16 -9.04 19.03 -21.13
N VAL A 17 -9.11 19.09 -19.80
CA VAL A 17 -8.02 18.75 -18.86
C VAL A 17 -8.21 17.34 -18.33
N THR A 18 -7.13 16.63 -18.10
CA THR A 18 -7.09 15.38 -17.33
C THR A 18 -6.13 15.57 -16.17
N VAL A 19 -6.59 15.36 -14.96
CA VAL A 19 -5.72 15.38 -13.76
C VAL A 19 -5.00 14.04 -13.66
N MET A 20 -3.71 14.07 -13.34
CA MET A 20 -2.97 12.86 -13.03
C MET A 20 -2.30 12.99 -11.67
N SER A 21 -2.42 11.97 -10.85
CA SER A 21 -1.82 11.92 -9.52
C SER A 21 -1.29 10.53 -9.18
N ARG A 22 -0.50 10.44 -8.13
CA ARG A 22 0.13 9.19 -7.71
C ARG A 22 0.13 9.05 -6.19
N ALA A 23 0.10 7.80 -5.71
CA ALA A 23 0.25 7.44 -4.31
C ALA A 23 -0.53 8.40 -3.38
N TYR A 24 0.11 8.97 -2.37
CA TYR A 24 -0.50 9.91 -1.41
C TYR A 24 -1.04 11.20 -2.02
N ALA A 25 -0.57 11.64 -3.18
CA ALA A 25 -1.09 12.82 -3.86
C ALA A 25 -2.51 12.60 -4.43
N SER A 26 -3.02 11.38 -4.42
CA SER A 26 -4.34 11.05 -4.98
C SER A 26 -5.47 11.70 -4.19
N ILE A 27 -5.42 11.70 -2.86
CA ILE A 27 -6.43 12.35 -2.01
C ILE A 27 -6.47 13.87 -2.23
N PRO A 28 -5.35 14.63 -2.16
CA PRO A 28 -5.34 16.04 -2.51
C PRO A 28 -5.84 16.34 -3.92
N ALA A 29 -5.53 15.48 -4.90
CA ALA A 29 -6.02 15.63 -6.27
C ALA A 29 -7.54 15.51 -6.35
N LEU A 30 -8.13 14.46 -5.75
CA LEU A 30 -9.58 14.26 -5.71
C LEU A 30 -10.29 15.40 -4.96
N ARG A 31 -9.76 15.84 -3.83
CA ARG A 31 -10.29 17.00 -3.09
C ARG A 31 -10.24 18.28 -3.94
N GLY A 32 -9.18 18.47 -4.71
CA GLY A 32 -9.04 19.60 -5.59
C GLY A 32 -10.03 19.60 -6.76
N ILE A 33 -10.28 18.42 -7.34
CA ILE A 33 -11.31 18.22 -8.37
C ILE A 33 -12.70 18.52 -7.80
N HIS A 34 -13.01 17.98 -6.64
CA HIS A 34 -14.29 18.22 -5.97
C HIS A 34 -14.50 19.74 -5.67
N LYS A 35 -13.50 20.43 -5.17
CA LYS A 35 -13.55 21.87 -4.95
C LYS A 35 -13.77 22.65 -6.25
N TRP A 36 -13.15 22.19 -7.34
CA TRP A 36 -13.37 22.77 -8.66
C TRP A 36 -14.84 22.56 -9.12
N GLN A 37 -15.40 21.37 -8.95
CA GLN A 37 -16.82 21.10 -9.28
C GLN A 37 -17.77 21.98 -8.47
N GLN A 38 -17.53 22.17 -7.17
CA GLN A 38 -18.32 23.07 -6.32
C GLN A 38 -18.26 24.52 -6.83
N HIS A 39 -17.09 24.99 -7.25
CA HIS A 39 -16.93 26.33 -7.80
C HIS A 39 -17.70 26.49 -9.14
N GLN A 40 -17.59 25.49 -10.03
CA GLN A 40 -18.34 25.50 -11.29
C GLN A 40 -19.88 25.53 -11.05
N GLN A 41 -20.36 24.76 -10.10
CA GLN A 41 -21.80 24.74 -9.73
C GLN A 41 -22.26 26.09 -9.16
N ALA A 42 -21.46 26.74 -8.33
CA ALA A 42 -21.78 28.04 -7.77
C ALA A 42 -21.83 29.16 -8.85
N VAL A 43 -20.97 29.06 -9.87
CA VAL A 43 -20.93 30.00 -11.00
C VAL A 43 -22.10 29.77 -11.96
N THR A 44 -22.44 28.51 -12.27
CA THR A 44 -23.53 28.16 -13.17
C THR A 44 -24.90 28.39 -12.54
N GLY A 45 -25.07 28.16 -11.25
CA GLY A 45 -26.32 28.44 -10.51
C GLY A 45 -26.73 29.93 -10.51
N LYS A 46 -25.79 30.85 -10.74
CA LYS A 46 -26.06 32.30 -10.89
C LYS A 46 -26.40 32.73 -12.34
N ARG A 47 -26.20 31.85 -13.31
CA ARG A 47 -26.48 32.11 -14.73
C ARG A 47 -27.36 30.99 -15.28
N GLN A 48 -28.65 31.05 -14.97
CA GLN A 48 -29.64 30.17 -15.61
C GLN A 48 -29.54 30.31 -17.14
N GLN A 49 -29.34 29.18 -17.82
CA GLN A 49 -29.56 29.00 -19.27
C GLN A 49 -28.49 29.36 -20.28
N ALA A 50 -27.29 29.74 -19.94
CA ALA A 50 -26.24 29.83 -20.94
C ALA A 50 -25.41 28.56 -20.97
N SER A 51 -25.76 27.67 -21.92
CA SER A 51 -24.98 26.53 -22.44
C SER A 51 -23.99 25.86 -21.46
N MET A 52 -24.07 24.54 -21.32
CA MET A 52 -23.13 23.63 -20.64
C MET A 52 -21.68 23.74 -21.18
N LYS A 53 -21.12 24.95 -21.23
CA LYS A 53 -19.75 25.22 -21.68
C LYS A 53 -18.68 24.94 -20.63
N GLY A 54 -19.03 24.42 -19.44
CA GLY A 54 -18.13 24.37 -18.30
C GLY A 54 -17.50 23.01 -17.96
N ASN A 55 -17.83 21.90 -18.64
CA ASN A 55 -17.22 20.62 -18.28
C ASN A 55 -15.99 20.32 -19.17
N TYR A 56 -14.88 20.97 -18.83
CA TYR A 56 -13.61 20.75 -19.51
C TYR A 56 -12.68 19.78 -18.78
N LEU A 57 -13.18 19.09 -17.72
CA LEU A 57 -12.44 18.02 -17.08
C LEU A 57 -12.83 16.66 -17.70
N ASN A 58 -11.85 15.90 -18.19
CA ASN A 58 -12.07 14.55 -18.70
C ASN A 58 -12.25 13.54 -17.56
N GLY A 59 -11.52 13.73 -16.47
CA GLY A 59 -11.43 12.81 -15.35
C GLY A 59 -10.03 12.81 -14.74
N VAL A 60 -9.72 11.75 -13.99
CA VAL A 60 -8.45 11.61 -13.27
C VAL A 60 -7.78 10.28 -13.58
N ILE A 61 -6.45 10.31 -13.72
CA ILE A 61 -5.59 9.13 -13.78
C ILE A 61 -4.89 8.99 -12.42
N LEU A 62 -5.11 7.89 -11.73
CA LEU A 62 -4.53 7.58 -10.44
C LEU A 62 -3.46 6.49 -10.62
N LEU A 63 -2.23 6.78 -10.23
CA LEU A 63 -1.08 5.89 -10.37
C LEU A 63 -0.75 5.25 -9.01
N SER A 64 -1.06 3.98 -8.82
CA SER A 64 -0.95 3.25 -7.54
C SER A 64 -1.43 4.11 -6.37
N PRO A 65 -2.70 4.57 -6.38
CA PRO A 65 -3.16 5.53 -5.41
C PRO A 65 -3.25 4.94 -4.02
N GLU A 66 -2.99 5.79 -3.05
CA GLU A 66 -3.24 5.53 -1.64
C GLU A 66 -4.43 6.41 -1.22
N LEU A 67 -5.60 5.76 -1.09
CA LEU A 67 -6.89 6.43 -0.92
C LEU A 67 -7.43 6.34 0.52
N TYR A 68 -6.60 5.97 1.47
CA TYR A 68 -6.95 5.89 2.89
C TYR A 68 -6.48 7.12 3.67
N ILE A 69 -7.14 7.38 4.78
CA ILE A 69 -6.89 8.57 5.62
C ILE A 69 -5.47 8.53 6.18
N GLU A 70 -5.04 7.35 6.59
CA GLU A 70 -3.76 7.09 7.25
C GLU A 70 -3.28 5.67 6.94
N ILE A 71 -2.01 5.39 7.17
CA ILE A 71 -1.47 4.03 7.16
C ILE A 71 -2.16 3.26 8.30
N PRO A 72 -2.89 2.16 8.00
CA PRO A 72 -3.63 1.44 9.03
C PRO A 72 -2.69 0.84 10.07
N GLU A 73 -3.18 0.65 11.27
CA GLU A 73 -2.50 -0.20 12.26
C GLU A 73 -2.42 -1.63 11.70
N LEU A 74 -1.37 -2.35 12.08
CA LEU A 74 -1.15 -3.71 11.62
C LEU A 74 -2.36 -4.61 11.89
N GLY A 75 -2.69 -5.44 10.93
CA GLY A 75 -3.84 -6.35 11.02
C GLY A 75 -5.21 -5.68 10.91
N LEU A 76 -5.29 -4.36 10.77
CA LEU A 76 -6.54 -3.64 10.55
C LEU A 76 -6.73 -3.29 9.07
N GLU A 77 -8.00 -3.17 8.68
CA GLU A 77 -8.34 -2.68 7.35
C GLU A 77 -8.10 -1.18 7.26
N PRO A 78 -7.55 -0.69 6.15
CA PRO A 78 -7.42 0.74 5.93
C PRO A 78 -8.80 1.40 5.78
N VAL A 79 -8.94 2.58 6.37
CA VAL A 79 -10.15 3.41 6.24
C VAL A 79 -9.96 4.37 5.08
N PHE A 80 -10.79 4.23 4.05
CA PHE A 80 -10.73 5.12 2.89
C PHE A 80 -11.08 6.56 3.25
N ALA A 81 -10.39 7.50 2.61
CA ALA A 81 -10.70 8.92 2.75
C ALA A 81 -12.12 9.19 2.20
N PRO A 82 -12.96 9.96 2.90
CA PRO A 82 -14.35 10.20 2.48
C PRO A 82 -14.49 10.77 1.08
N ILE A 83 -13.48 11.51 0.59
CA ILE A 83 -13.44 11.99 -0.79
C ILE A 83 -13.44 10.86 -1.82
N THR A 84 -12.96 9.66 -1.47
CA THR A 84 -12.96 8.50 -2.36
C THR A 84 -14.38 8.12 -2.72
N ALA A 85 -15.25 7.98 -1.73
CA ALA A 85 -16.69 7.69 -1.92
C ALA A 85 -17.48 8.89 -2.46
N ALA A 86 -16.94 10.10 -2.45
CA ALA A 86 -17.58 11.29 -3.02
C ALA A 86 -17.06 11.62 -4.44
N THR A 87 -16.12 10.85 -4.95
CA THR A 87 -15.58 11.02 -6.31
C THR A 87 -16.61 10.58 -7.33
N ASN A 88 -16.93 11.45 -8.28
CA ASN A 88 -17.94 11.20 -9.33
C ASN A 88 -17.47 11.58 -10.73
N VAL A 89 -16.18 11.83 -10.90
CA VAL A 89 -15.56 12.00 -12.21
C VAL A 89 -15.04 10.65 -12.73
N PRO A 90 -14.89 10.47 -14.06
CA PRO A 90 -14.27 9.27 -14.60
C PRO A 90 -12.86 9.06 -14.07
N VAL A 91 -12.54 7.84 -13.68
CA VAL A 91 -11.26 7.46 -13.08
C VAL A 91 -10.57 6.38 -13.91
N MET A 92 -9.32 6.59 -14.28
CA MET A 92 -8.42 5.54 -14.70
C MET A 92 -7.51 5.17 -13.52
N PHE A 93 -7.61 3.95 -13.05
CA PHE A 93 -6.85 3.43 -11.92
C PHE A 93 -5.72 2.51 -12.43
N PHE A 94 -4.49 2.99 -12.43
CA PHE A 94 -3.30 2.21 -12.75
C PHE A 94 -2.68 1.66 -11.46
N GLN A 95 -2.50 0.35 -11.39
CA GLN A 95 -1.95 -0.32 -10.22
C GLN A 95 -0.68 -1.09 -10.56
N SER A 96 0.39 -0.83 -9.82
CA SER A 96 1.60 -1.67 -9.82
C SER A 96 1.29 -3.04 -9.24
N GLY A 97 1.73 -4.09 -9.92
CA GLY A 97 1.44 -5.47 -9.53
C GLY A 97 2.15 -5.90 -8.26
N ASN A 98 3.34 -5.37 -8.00
CA ASN A 98 4.20 -5.71 -6.87
C ASN A 98 4.26 -4.56 -5.87
N ARG A 99 3.10 -4.08 -5.43
CA ARG A 99 2.98 -3.04 -4.40
C ARG A 99 2.05 -3.50 -3.28
N GLY A 100 2.43 -3.24 -2.03
CA GLY A 100 1.73 -3.72 -0.83
C GLY A 100 0.23 -3.39 -0.77
N ASN A 101 -0.20 -2.29 -1.38
CA ASN A 101 -1.62 -1.92 -1.43
C ASN A 101 -2.42 -2.55 -2.59
N ARG A 102 -1.81 -3.43 -3.40
CA ARG A 102 -2.46 -4.06 -4.55
C ARG A 102 -3.75 -4.80 -4.17
N TRP A 103 -3.74 -5.51 -3.04
CA TRP A 103 -4.90 -6.27 -2.58
C TRP A 103 -6.09 -5.37 -2.17
N GLN A 104 -5.85 -4.09 -1.93
CA GLN A 104 -6.88 -3.08 -1.68
C GLN A 104 -7.55 -2.55 -2.96
N MET A 105 -7.01 -2.85 -4.14
CA MET A 105 -7.48 -2.25 -5.40
C MET A 105 -8.98 -2.47 -5.62
N ALA A 106 -9.49 -3.68 -5.42
CA ALA A 106 -10.91 -3.97 -5.61
C ALA A 106 -11.80 -3.17 -4.65
N LYS A 107 -11.38 -3.03 -3.38
CA LYS A 107 -12.09 -2.23 -2.38
C LYS A 107 -12.03 -0.74 -2.71
N ALA A 108 -10.88 -0.25 -3.18
CA ALA A 108 -10.70 1.14 -3.59
C ALA A 108 -11.57 1.50 -4.79
N VAL A 109 -11.68 0.58 -5.77
CA VAL A 109 -12.57 0.73 -6.92
C VAL A 109 -14.04 0.80 -6.46
N ALA A 110 -14.48 -0.16 -5.63
CA ALA A 110 -15.83 -0.16 -5.10
C ALA A 110 -16.15 1.12 -4.30
N GLU A 111 -15.17 1.66 -3.58
CA GLU A 111 -15.35 2.91 -2.84
C GLU A 111 -15.49 4.13 -3.77
N LEU A 112 -14.71 4.20 -4.85
CA LEU A 112 -14.83 5.25 -5.87
C LEU A 112 -16.20 5.18 -6.59
N GLU A 113 -16.69 3.97 -6.89
CA GLU A 113 -17.96 3.76 -7.57
C GLU A 113 -19.18 4.18 -6.73
N LYS A 114 -19.08 4.18 -5.39
CA LYS A 114 -20.14 4.71 -4.51
C LYS A 114 -20.48 6.16 -4.80
N GLY A 115 -19.52 6.98 -5.20
CA GLY A 115 -19.72 8.37 -5.59
C GLY A 115 -20.34 8.54 -6.98
N GLY A 116 -20.45 7.47 -7.74
CA GLY A 116 -20.88 7.48 -9.12
C GLY A 116 -19.72 7.65 -10.12
N ALA A 117 -18.47 7.48 -9.68
CA ALA A 117 -17.35 7.44 -10.60
C ALA A 117 -17.42 6.21 -11.51
N GLN A 118 -17.21 6.40 -12.80
CA GLN A 118 -16.93 5.27 -13.70
C GLN A 118 -15.43 4.96 -13.64
N VAL A 119 -15.08 3.78 -13.11
CA VAL A 119 -13.70 3.40 -12.85
C VAL A 119 -13.21 2.37 -13.87
N TYR A 120 -12.11 2.71 -14.53
CA TYR A 120 -11.36 1.80 -15.40
C TYR A 120 -10.07 1.40 -14.70
N THR A 121 -9.74 0.13 -14.75
CA THR A 121 -8.56 -0.39 -14.03
C THR A 121 -7.54 -0.97 -15.00
N LYS A 122 -6.25 -0.81 -14.68
CA LYS A 122 -5.17 -1.53 -15.32
C LYS A 122 -4.12 -1.92 -14.31
N LEU A 123 -3.91 -3.23 -14.18
CA LEU A 123 -2.83 -3.81 -13.40
C LEU A 123 -1.60 -3.99 -14.29
N PHE A 124 -0.42 -3.67 -13.75
CA PHE A 124 0.87 -3.89 -14.41
C PHE A 124 1.65 -4.96 -13.63
N PRO A 125 1.56 -6.24 -14.03
CA PRO A 125 2.24 -7.35 -13.34
C PRO A 125 3.76 -7.12 -13.34
N GLY A 126 4.43 -7.50 -12.25
CA GLY A 126 5.89 -7.38 -12.09
C GLY A 126 6.41 -5.94 -11.95
N VAL A 127 5.53 -4.94 -12.06
CA VAL A 127 5.92 -3.55 -11.84
C VAL A 127 5.93 -3.27 -10.35
N THR A 128 7.07 -2.78 -9.87
CA THR A 128 7.28 -2.32 -8.50
C THR A 128 7.13 -0.78 -8.41
N GLY A 129 7.03 -0.26 -7.21
CA GLY A 129 7.08 1.19 -6.99
C GLY A 129 5.91 2.00 -7.57
N VAL A 130 6.18 3.22 -7.94
CA VAL A 130 5.18 4.28 -8.17
C VAL A 130 5.32 4.99 -9.52
N PHE A 131 5.38 4.32 -10.63
CA PHE A 131 5.25 4.85 -12.02
C PHE A 131 6.05 6.13 -12.39
N TYR A 132 7.07 6.52 -11.65
CA TYR A 132 7.83 7.75 -11.96
C TYR A 132 9.33 7.60 -11.89
N ARG A 133 9.80 6.46 -11.40
CA ARG A 133 11.21 6.19 -11.19
C ARG A 133 11.52 4.77 -11.61
N ALA A 134 12.55 4.59 -12.40
CA ALA A 134 13.10 3.27 -12.66
C ALA A 134 13.65 2.68 -11.36
N ASP A 135 13.46 1.40 -11.20
CA ASP A 135 14.09 0.57 -10.19
C ASP A 135 14.85 -0.57 -10.87
N HIS A 136 15.36 -1.51 -10.11
CA HIS A 136 16.11 -2.64 -10.65
C HIS A 136 15.23 -3.67 -11.38
N ALA A 137 13.88 -3.56 -11.28
CA ALA A 137 12.97 -4.48 -11.95
C ALA A 137 12.86 -4.16 -13.46
N PRO A 138 13.22 -5.09 -14.36
CA PRO A 138 13.12 -4.88 -15.81
C PRO A 138 11.71 -4.52 -16.26
N GLN A 139 10.68 -5.08 -15.62
CA GLN A 139 9.28 -4.82 -15.90
C GLN A 139 8.90 -3.36 -15.61
N THR A 140 9.42 -2.78 -14.52
CA THR A 140 9.21 -1.37 -14.18
C THR A 140 9.84 -0.47 -15.23
N THR A 141 11.08 -0.77 -15.64
CA THR A 141 11.78 0.00 -16.69
C THR A 141 11.04 -0.08 -18.03
N ALA A 142 10.60 -1.25 -18.45
CA ALA A 142 9.83 -1.45 -19.68
C ALA A 142 8.48 -0.72 -19.63
N MET A 143 7.79 -0.78 -18.49
CA MET A 143 6.53 -0.08 -18.28
C MET A 143 6.72 1.44 -18.35
N LEU A 144 7.75 2.00 -17.72
CA LEU A 144 8.02 3.44 -17.76
C LEU A 144 8.26 3.95 -19.18
N LYS A 145 8.95 3.20 -20.04
CA LYS A 145 9.09 3.52 -21.47
C LYS A 145 7.74 3.58 -22.19
N ASN A 146 6.80 2.72 -21.82
CA ASN A 146 5.47 2.62 -22.41
C ASN A 146 4.42 3.51 -21.74
N LEU A 147 4.70 4.09 -20.56
CA LEU A 147 3.75 4.88 -19.79
C LEU A 147 3.12 6.03 -20.58
N PRO A 148 3.84 6.79 -21.43
CA PRO A 148 3.22 7.85 -22.25
C PRO A 148 2.13 7.32 -23.18
N LEU A 149 2.29 6.12 -23.74
CA LEU A 149 1.29 5.49 -24.59
C LEU A 149 0.05 5.08 -23.76
N GLU A 150 0.27 4.48 -22.59
CA GLU A 150 -0.81 4.08 -21.68
C GLU A 150 -1.60 5.28 -21.18
N VAL A 151 -0.92 6.37 -20.82
CA VAL A 151 -1.57 7.63 -20.42
C VAL A 151 -2.39 8.21 -21.58
N ARG A 152 -1.89 8.20 -22.82
CA ARG A 152 -2.68 8.64 -23.98
C ARG A 152 -3.94 7.81 -24.21
N ARG A 153 -3.84 6.49 -24.06
CA ARG A 153 -4.99 5.57 -24.13
C ARG A 153 -6.02 5.88 -23.04
N ALA A 154 -5.54 6.09 -21.81
CA ALA A 154 -6.38 6.45 -20.68
C ALA A 154 -7.10 7.79 -20.92
N ILE A 155 -6.40 8.82 -21.36
CA ILE A 155 -7.00 10.12 -21.71
C ILE A 155 -8.08 9.95 -22.75
N LYS A 156 -7.84 9.19 -23.83
CA LYS A 156 -8.84 8.94 -24.87
C LYS A 156 -10.09 8.25 -24.32
N LEU A 157 -9.91 7.28 -23.44
CA LEU A 157 -11.02 6.59 -22.79
C LEU A 157 -11.83 7.54 -21.89
N LEU A 158 -11.16 8.30 -21.03
CA LEU A 158 -11.80 9.28 -20.15
C LEU A 158 -12.54 10.37 -20.91
N GLN A 159 -12.06 10.78 -22.10
CA GLN A 159 -12.73 11.76 -22.95
C GLN A 159 -14.09 11.26 -23.49
N GLN A 160 -14.23 9.97 -23.66
CA GLN A 160 -15.45 9.33 -24.16
C GLN A 160 -16.45 9.01 -23.04
N THR A 161 -16.01 9.10 -21.78
CA THR A 161 -16.80 8.75 -20.62
C THR A 161 -17.62 9.96 -20.16
N PRO A 162 -18.95 9.84 -19.97
CA PRO A 162 -19.75 10.90 -19.41
C PRO A 162 -19.28 11.28 -18.01
N ALA A 163 -19.07 12.55 -17.76
CA ALA A 163 -18.72 13.06 -16.43
C ALA A 163 -20.00 13.50 -15.70
N GLN A 164 -20.13 13.09 -14.45
CA GLN A 164 -21.19 13.63 -13.59
C GLN A 164 -20.82 15.05 -13.15
N GLN A 165 -21.83 15.91 -13.06
CA GLN A 165 -21.58 17.35 -12.94
C GLN A 165 -21.65 17.89 -11.52
N ALA A 166 -22.47 17.28 -10.66
CA ALA A 166 -22.67 17.76 -9.31
C ALA A 166 -21.71 17.07 -8.32
N PRO A 167 -20.94 17.84 -7.52
CA PRO A 167 -20.08 17.25 -6.50
C PRO A 167 -20.93 16.57 -5.42
N GLN A 168 -20.51 15.38 -5.00
CA GLN A 168 -21.13 14.68 -3.89
C GLN A 168 -20.64 15.27 -2.55
N PRO A 169 -21.51 15.51 -1.56
CA PRO A 169 -21.06 16.02 -0.27
C PRO A 169 -20.19 14.99 0.46
N PHE A 170 -19.18 15.44 1.17
CA PHE A 170 -18.39 14.60 2.09
C PHE A 170 -17.88 15.42 3.28
N THR A 171 -17.65 14.72 4.40
CA THR A 171 -17.05 15.33 5.59
C THR A 171 -15.55 15.10 5.59
N ILE A 172 -14.76 16.14 5.81
CA ILE A 172 -13.32 16.01 5.96
C ILE A 172 -13.04 15.36 7.32
N LYS A 173 -12.52 14.10 7.29
CA LYS A 173 -11.87 13.51 8.45
C LYS A 173 -10.40 13.87 8.37
N THR A 174 -9.88 14.48 9.42
CA THR A 174 -8.42 14.67 9.57
C THR A 174 -7.79 13.32 9.88
N ALA A 175 -6.65 13.04 9.26
CA ALA A 175 -5.84 11.90 9.65
C ALA A 175 -5.43 12.06 11.12
N SER A 176 -5.50 10.99 11.90
CA SER A 176 -4.67 10.89 13.09
C SER A 176 -3.22 10.77 12.64
N GLU A 177 -2.25 11.12 13.48
CA GLU A 177 -0.83 11.05 13.13
C GLU A 177 -0.31 9.61 13.05
N GLY A 178 -0.90 8.80 12.16
CA GLY A 178 -0.50 7.43 11.86
C GLY A 178 0.74 7.41 10.97
N GLY A 179 1.93 7.55 11.56
CA GLY A 179 3.21 7.40 10.89
C GLY A 179 3.73 5.96 10.88
N LEU A 180 4.94 5.78 10.37
CA LEU A 180 5.73 4.56 10.56
C LEU A 180 6.15 4.45 12.03
N ASP A 181 6.28 3.22 12.51
CA ASP A 181 6.70 2.95 13.88
C ASP A 181 8.22 2.95 13.97
N THR A 182 8.74 3.33 15.11
CA THR A 182 10.19 3.28 15.43
C THR A 182 10.50 2.29 16.54
N VAL A 183 9.49 1.67 17.13
CA VAL A 183 9.58 0.69 18.22
C VAL A 183 8.50 -0.36 18.07
N LEU A 184 8.67 -1.52 18.72
CA LEU A 184 7.62 -2.52 18.84
C LEU A 184 6.46 -1.97 19.67
N LYS A 185 5.24 -2.09 19.15
CA LYS A 185 3.99 -1.70 19.81
C LYS A 185 3.12 -2.91 20.11
N HIS A 186 2.32 -2.84 21.16
CA HIS A 186 1.29 -3.84 21.38
C HIS A 186 0.35 -3.92 20.20
N PHE A 187 0.10 -5.14 19.75
CA PHE A 187 -0.79 -5.39 18.62
C PHE A 187 -2.24 -5.08 19.00
N LYS A 188 -2.96 -4.43 18.08
CA LYS A 188 -4.34 -3.99 18.31
C LYS A 188 -5.39 -4.73 17.47
N GLY A 189 -4.93 -5.57 16.53
CA GLY A 189 -5.79 -6.36 15.66
C GLY A 189 -6.32 -7.64 16.33
N ASP A 190 -6.90 -8.54 15.55
CA ASP A 190 -7.23 -9.90 16.01
C ASP A 190 -5.91 -10.61 16.35
N PRO A 191 -5.72 -11.03 17.61
CA PRO A 191 -4.45 -11.65 18.03
C PRO A 191 -4.17 -12.99 17.34
N ARG A 192 -5.17 -13.62 16.75
CA ARG A 192 -5.00 -14.88 16.03
C ARG A 192 -4.35 -14.61 14.67
N PRO A 193 -3.10 -15.08 14.42
CA PRO A 193 -2.45 -14.85 13.17
C PRO A 193 -3.20 -15.55 12.02
N PRO A 194 -3.31 -14.89 10.86
CA PRO A 194 -3.80 -15.57 9.67
C PRO A 194 -2.92 -16.78 9.30
N PRO A 195 -3.42 -17.73 8.51
CA PRO A 195 -2.63 -18.87 8.06
C PRO A 195 -1.33 -18.42 7.38
N LEU A 196 -0.24 -19.10 7.71
CA LEU A 196 1.04 -19.01 7.02
C LEU A 196 1.37 -20.42 6.51
N ASP A 197 1.40 -20.57 5.20
CA ASP A 197 1.72 -21.84 4.52
C ASP A 197 2.42 -21.50 3.19
N LEU A 198 3.74 -21.46 3.24
CA LEU A 198 4.57 -21.04 2.12
C LEU A 198 5.82 -21.91 2.01
N ASN A 199 6.36 -21.98 0.81
CA ASN A 199 7.68 -22.54 0.57
C ASN A 199 8.76 -21.48 0.79
N SER A 200 9.86 -21.89 1.40
CA SER A 200 11.07 -21.08 1.53
C SER A 200 11.91 -21.16 0.26
N VAL A 201 12.83 -20.21 0.10
CA VAL A 201 13.84 -20.20 -0.99
C VAL A 201 14.67 -21.47 -1.03
N ASP A 202 14.92 -22.13 0.10
CA ASP A 202 15.65 -23.41 0.19
C ASP A 202 14.78 -24.65 -0.13
N GLY A 203 13.49 -24.45 -0.47
CA GLY A 203 12.54 -25.49 -0.79
C GLY A 203 11.83 -26.12 0.41
N SER A 204 12.18 -25.74 1.64
CA SER A 204 11.44 -26.19 2.82
C SER A 204 10.06 -25.54 2.87
N ARG A 205 9.06 -26.26 3.43
CA ARG A 205 7.71 -25.71 3.63
C ARG A 205 7.53 -25.34 5.09
N ILE A 206 7.12 -24.12 5.34
CA ILE A 206 6.83 -23.62 6.68
C ILE A 206 5.34 -23.36 6.80
N VAL A 207 4.75 -23.94 7.83
CA VAL A 207 3.33 -23.80 8.18
C VAL A 207 3.18 -23.33 9.62
N HIS A 208 1.98 -22.87 9.97
CA HIS A 208 1.66 -22.32 11.29
C HIS A 208 2.13 -23.21 12.46
N SER A 209 1.99 -24.52 12.37
CA SER A 209 2.41 -25.45 13.43
C SER A 209 3.92 -25.45 13.71
N ASN A 210 4.75 -24.97 12.78
CA ASN A 210 6.21 -24.99 12.95
C ASN A 210 6.70 -24.01 14.02
N TYR A 211 5.90 -23.02 14.39
CA TYR A 211 6.29 -22.00 15.35
C TYR A 211 5.44 -21.94 16.62
N LEU A 212 4.48 -22.87 16.82
CA LEU A 212 3.75 -23.01 18.08
C LEU A 212 4.71 -23.35 19.24
N GLY A 213 4.50 -22.75 20.39
CA GLY A 213 5.35 -22.92 21.56
C GLY A 213 6.65 -22.11 21.53
N LYS A 214 6.84 -21.30 20.49
CA LYS A 214 7.99 -20.41 20.35
C LYS A 214 7.54 -18.95 20.29
N VAL A 215 8.41 -18.02 20.68
CA VAL A 215 8.28 -16.62 20.28
C VAL A 215 8.70 -16.51 18.83
N THR A 216 7.80 -16.07 17.96
CA THR A 216 8.09 -16.02 16.52
C THR A 216 7.97 -14.60 15.97
N VAL A 217 9.03 -14.13 15.33
CA VAL A 217 9.04 -12.89 14.56
C VAL A 217 8.73 -13.22 13.11
N VAL A 218 7.65 -12.63 12.56
CA VAL A 218 7.24 -12.77 11.17
C VAL A 218 7.41 -11.42 10.49
N ASN A 219 8.42 -11.30 9.62
CA ASN A 219 8.79 -10.07 8.94
C ASN A 219 8.35 -10.12 7.47
N PHE A 220 7.49 -9.20 7.04
CA PHE A 220 7.08 -9.03 5.66
C PHE A 220 7.93 -7.96 4.99
N TRP A 221 8.56 -8.31 3.88
CA TRP A 221 9.54 -7.47 3.21
C TRP A 221 9.58 -7.67 1.69
N ALA A 222 10.48 -6.97 1.01
CA ALA A 222 10.79 -7.19 -0.40
C ALA A 222 12.21 -6.71 -0.73
N THR A 223 12.85 -7.27 -1.75
CA THR A 223 14.22 -6.91 -2.16
C THR A 223 14.34 -5.46 -2.63
N TRP A 224 13.28 -4.93 -3.23
CA TRP A 224 13.18 -3.54 -3.72
C TRP A 224 12.81 -2.50 -2.65
N CYS A 225 12.73 -2.89 -1.38
CA CYS A 225 12.32 -2.04 -0.26
C CYS A 225 13.57 -1.61 0.55
N PRO A 226 14.12 -0.40 0.38
CA PRO A 226 15.36 0.00 1.06
C PRO A 226 15.33 -0.15 2.57
N PRO A 227 14.30 0.33 3.32
CA PRO A 227 14.28 0.15 4.77
C PRO A 227 14.18 -1.32 5.20
N CYS A 228 13.64 -2.21 4.35
CA CYS A 228 13.64 -3.65 4.60
C CYS A 228 15.06 -4.21 4.55
N VAL A 229 15.83 -3.81 3.54
CA VAL A 229 17.22 -4.24 3.36
C VAL A 229 18.11 -3.71 4.50
N GLU A 230 17.88 -2.47 4.92
CA GLU A 230 18.61 -1.82 6.00
C GLU A 230 18.42 -2.53 7.36
N GLU A 231 17.29 -3.18 7.61
CA GLU A 231 17.06 -3.88 8.88
C GLU A 231 17.61 -5.32 8.92
N ILE A 232 17.95 -5.96 7.79
CA ILE A 232 18.45 -7.34 7.72
C ILE A 232 19.62 -7.60 8.66
N PRO A 233 20.68 -6.76 8.73
CA PRO A 233 21.79 -7.00 9.66
C PRO A 233 21.36 -7.05 11.13
N SER A 234 20.39 -6.25 11.54
CA SER A 234 19.89 -6.26 12.91
C SER A 234 18.99 -7.48 13.20
N LEU A 235 18.22 -7.95 12.22
CA LEU A 235 17.48 -9.21 12.29
C LEU A 235 18.42 -10.42 12.42
N ASN A 236 19.51 -10.45 11.66
CA ASN A 236 20.55 -11.48 11.78
C ASN A 236 21.14 -11.51 13.20
N ARG A 237 21.46 -10.33 13.77
CA ARG A 237 21.98 -10.25 15.14
C ARG A 237 20.94 -10.64 16.20
N LEU A 238 19.67 -10.29 16.01
CA LEU A 238 18.57 -10.77 16.86
C LEU A 238 18.52 -12.29 16.85
N ARG A 239 18.45 -12.92 15.68
CA ARG A 239 18.40 -14.37 15.54
C ARG A 239 19.56 -15.06 16.25
N LYS A 240 20.78 -14.56 16.05
CA LYS A 240 21.99 -15.08 16.72
C LYS A 240 21.89 -14.96 18.25
N ARG A 241 21.38 -13.86 18.79
CA ARG A 241 21.20 -13.66 20.25
C ARG A 241 20.12 -14.56 20.86
N MET A 242 19.19 -15.03 20.05
CA MET A 242 18.10 -15.92 20.45
C MET A 242 18.41 -17.40 20.20
N GLU A 243 19.59 -17.73 19.71
CA GLU A 243 20.04 -19.10 19.47
C GLU A 243 19.93 -19.95 20.76
N GLY A 244 19.41 -21.17 20.64
CA GLY A 244 19.17 -22.07 21.77
C GLY A 244 17.93 -21.76 22.62
N LYS A 245 17.17 -20.71 22.31
CA LYS A 245 15.89 -20.38 22.96
C LYS A 245 14.70 -20.88 22.15
N ALA A 246 13.52 -20.92 22.76
CA ALA A 246 12.25 -21.19 22.07
C ALA A 246 11.85 -19.97 21.21
N PHE A 247 12.66 -19.65 20.21
CA PHE A 247 12.54 -18.50 19.34
C PHE A 247 12.62 -18.90 17.87
N GLU A 248 11.88 -18.21 17.02
CA GLU A 248 11.97 -18.35 15.58
C GLU A 248 11.90 -16.97 14.91
N LEU A 249 12.68 -16.80 13.84
CA LEU A 249 12.59 -15.64 12.94
C LEU A 249 12.38 -16.15 11.54
N ILE A 250 11.27 -15.79 10.94
CA ILE A 250 10.91 -16.09 9.55
C ILE A 250 10.57 -14.79 8.83
N SER A 251 10.88 -14.75 7.56
CA SER A 251 10.51 -13.62 6.72
C SER A 251 9.66 -14.07 5.55
N VAL A 252 8.81 -13.15 5.06
CA VAL A 252 7.91 -13.38 3.93
C VAL A 252 8.22 -12.35 2.88
N ASP A 253 8.79 -12.80 1.76
CA ASP A 253 9.03 -11.97 0.59
C ASP A 253 7.73 -11.77 -0.19
N TYR A 254 7.45 -10.52 -0.54
CA TYR A 254 6.20 -10.11 -1.14
C TYR A 254 6.26 -10.03 -2.67
N ALA A 255 5.55 -10.94 -3.34
CA ALA A 255 5.17 -10.87 -4.75
C ALA A 255 6.35 -10.72 -5.73
N GLU A 256 7.48 -11.35 -5.43
CA GLU A 256 8.66 -11.37 -6.30
C GLU A 256 8.86 -12.74 -6.96
N ASP A 257 9.64 -12.73 -8.01
CA ASP A 257 10.07 -13.96 -8.67
C ASP A 257 11.09 -14.70 -7.78
N PRO A 258 10.94 -16.00 -7.54
CA PRO A 258 11.86 -16.75 -6.68
C PRO A 258 13.33 -16.64 -7.10
N THR A 259 13.61 -16.54 -8.40
CA THR A 259 14.99 -16.40 -8.88
C THR A 259 15.58 -15.03 -8.58
N ALA A 260 14.76 -13.97 -8.56
CA ALA A 260 15.18 -12.63 -8.17
C ALA A 260 15.52 -12.57 -6.67
N VAL A 261 14.69 -13.17 -5.82
CA VAL A 261 14.93 -13.27 -4.38
C VAL A 261 16.19 -14.07 -4.10
N GLN A 262 16.37 -15.21 -4.79
CA GLN A 262 17.57 -16.05 -4.65
C GLN A 262 18.84 -15.29 -5.05
N ALA A 263 18.80 -14.54 -6.16
CA ALA A 263 19.94 -13.72 -6.60
C ALA A 263 20.27 -12.63 -5.57
N PHE A 264 19.26 -11.96 -5.02
CA PHE A 264 19.44 -10.97 -3.96
C PHE A 264 20.12 -11.57 -2.72
N MET A 265 19.71 -12.77 -2.28
CA MET A 265 20.31 -13.45 -1.13
C MET A 265 21.75 -13.91 -1.36
N GLN A 266 22.26 -13.91 -2.60
CA GLN A 266 23.69 -14.11 -2.87
C GLN A 266 24.52 -12.84 -2.64
N GLU A 267 23.87 -11.67 -2.74
CA GLU A 267 24.53 -10.38 -2.57
C GLU A 267 24.35 -9.82 -1.15
N VAL A 268 23.26 -10.18 -0.48
CA VAL A 268 22.90 -9.71 0.87
C VAL A 268 22.85 -10.89 1.83
N ASP A 269 23.57 -10.75 2.92
CA ASP A 269 23.78 -11.78 3.94
C ASP A 269 22.52 -11.96 4.81
N VAL A 270 21.62 -12.87 4.41
CA VAL A 270 20.35 -13.18 5.10
C VAL A 270 20.48 -14.52 5.80
N HIS A 271 20.42 -14.51 7.15
CA HIS A 271 20.62 -15.70 8.00
C HIS A 271 19.32 -16.26 8.59
N PHE A 272 18.18 -16.03 8.00
CA PHE A 272 16.89 -16.54 8.44
C PHE A 272 16.08 -17.07 7.25
N PRO A 273 15.08 -17.95 7.48
CA PRO A 273 14.22 -18.45 6.42
C PRO A 273 13.49 -17.33 5.67
N VAL A 274 13.50 -17.40 4.35
CA VAL A 274 12.78 -16.49 3.45
C VAL A 274 11.70 -17.26 2.74
N LEU A 275 10.45 -16.99 3.08
CA LEU A 275 9.27 -17.59 2.48
C LEU A 275 8.81 -16.76 1.28
N LEU A 276 8.31 -17.42 0.25
CA LEU A 276 7.96 -16.80 -1.02
C LEU A 276 6.44 -16.66 -1.15
N ASP A 277 5.91 -15.46 -0.89
CA ASP A 277 4.50 -15.10 -1.15
C ASP A 277 4.36 -14.53 -2.57
N THR A 278 4.64 -15.36 -3.58
CA THR A 278 4.78 -14.96 -4.99
C THR A 278 3.54 -14.30 -5.58
N ASP A 279 2.34 -14.58 -5.06
CA ASP A 279 1.09 -14.00 -5.50
C ASP A 279 0.53 -12.91 -4.54
N GLY A 280 1.21 -12.68 -3.42
CA GLY A 280 0.85 -11.67 -2.41
C GLY A 280 -0.38 -12.00 -1.57
N LYS A 281 -0.87 -13.25 -1.62
CA LYS A 281 -2.09 -13.64 -0.90
C LYS A 281 -1.90 -13.71 0.60
N VAL A 282 -0.77 -14.23 1.06
CA VAL A 282 -0.48 -14.31 2.49
C VAL A 282 -0.32 -12.91 3.07
N SER A 283 0.43 -12.04 2.42
CA SER A 283 0.53 -10.63 2.81
C SER A 283 -0.83 -9.93 2.86
N ALA A 284 -1.73 -10.24 1.91
CA ALA A 284 -3.09 -9.72 1.91
C ALA A 284 -3.93 -10.24 3.11
N LEU A 285 -3.82 -11.53 3.45
CA LEU A 285 -4.48 -12.11 4.62
C LEU A 285 -4.00 -11.45 5.93
N TRP A 286 -2.71 -11.16 6.03
CA TRP A 286 -2.09 -10.44 7.15
C TRP A 286 -2.32 -8.93 7.11
N LYS A 287 -3.04 -8.43 6.09
CA LYS A 287 -3.37 -7.01 5.87
C LYS A 287 -2.15 -6.10 5.82
N VAL A 288 -1.06 -6.62 5.25
CA VAL A 288 0.17 -5.85 5.04
C VAL A 288 -0.03 -4.84 3.91
N VAL A 289 0.15 -3.56 4.18
CA VAL A 289 0.01 -2.47 3.19
C VAL A 289 1.28 -1.66 3.00
N VAL A 290 2.21 -1.75 3.95
CA VAL A 290 3.53 -1.10 3.89
C VAL A 290 4.62 -2.12 4.21
N PHE A 291 5.83 -1.85 3.73
CA PHE A 291 7.02 -2.65 4.02
C PHE A 291 8.13 -1.81 4.65
N PRO A 292 8.88 -2.39 5.60
CA PRO A 292 8.58 -3.67 6.24
C PRO A 292 7.39 -3.59 7.19
N SER A 293 6.73 -4.73 7.42
CA SER A 293 5.74 -4.91 8.47
C SER A 293 6.05 -6.19 9.23
N THR A 294 6.18 -6.10 10.54
CA THR A 294 6.59 -7.25 11.34
C THR A 294 5.63 -7.51 12.49
N PHE A 295 5.34 -8.77 12.69
CA PHE A 295 4.49 -9.27 13.78
C PHE A 295 5.31 -10.14 14.71
N VAL A 296 5.09 -10.02 16.02
CA VAL A 296 5.70 -10.86 17.04
C VAL A 296 4.63 -11.70 17.68
N ILE A 297 4.72 -13.02 17.52
CA ILE A 297 3.79 -14.02 18.01
C ILE A 297 4.36 -14.60 19.30
N GLY A 298 3.55 -14.68 20.33
CA GLY A 298 3.90 -15.33 21.59
C GLY A 298 3.86 -16.86 21.51
N PRO A 299 4.38 -17.55 22.54
CA PRO A 299 4.37 -19.03 22.60
C PRO A 299 2.96 -19.64 22.60
N ASP A 300 1.96 -18.87 22.99
CA ASP A 300 0.54 -19.23 22.93
C ASP A 300 -0.07 -19.17 21.53
N GLY A 301 0.73 -18.74 20.55
CA GLY A 301 0.31 -18.60 19.17
C GLY A 301 -0.42 -17.29 18.83
N ASN A 302 -0.54 -16.34 19.78
CA ASN A 302 -1.19 -15.07 19.56
C ASN A 302 -0.19 -13.97 19.19
N ILE A 303 -0.59 -13.03 18.32
CA ILE A 303 0.21 -11.86 18.02
C ILE A 303 0.17 -10.90 19.22
N VAL A 304 1.34 -10.58 19.76
CA VAL A 304 1.50 -9.71 20.94
C VAL A 304 1.97 -8.32 20.55
N TYR A 305 2.95 -8.24 19.65
CA TYR A 305 3.50 -6.98 19.19
C TYR A 305 3.49 -6.89 17.67
N GLY A 306 3.64 -5.66 17.18
CA GLY A 306 3.84 -5.39 15.79
C GLY A 306 4.58 -4.07 15.55
N VAL A 307 5.14 -3.92 14.35
CA VAL A 307 5.80 -2.71 13.90
C VAL A 307 5.61 -2.54 12.41
N LYS A 308 5.25 -1.34 11.97
CA LYS A 308 5.16 -0.93 10.57
C LYS A 308 6.27 0.07 10.26
N GLY A 309 7.25 -0.37 9.49
CA GLY A 309 8.49 0.34 9.20
C GLY A 309 9.72 -0.39 9.74
N GLY A 310 10.89 -0.03 9.21
CA GLY A 310 12.16 -0.61 9.62
C GLY A 310 12.61 -0.12 10.99
N ILE A 311 13.05 -1.03 11.84
CA ILE A 311 13.63 -0.74 13.16
C ILE A 311 14.96 -1.46 13.35
N HIS A 312 15.69 -1.09 14.38
CA HIS A 312 16.85 -1.85 14.84
C HIS A 312 16.42 -2.96 15.82
N TRP A 313 16.46 -4.20 15.36
CA TRP A 313 15.95 -5.38 16.07
C TRP A 313 16.80 -5.83 17.26
N ASP A 314 18.04 -5.39 17.36
CA ASP A 314 19.00 -5.74 18.41
C ASP A 314 19.15 -4.67 19.51
N THR A 315 18.22 -3.72 19.58
CA THR A 315 18.21 -2.72 20.66
C THR A 315 17.84 -3.36 22.01
N PRO A 316 18.33 -2.80 23.13
CA PRO A 316 17.98 -3.32 24.47
C PRO A 316 16.48 -3.44 24.69
N GLN A 317 15.71 -2.45 24.26
CA GLN A 317 14.24 -2.42 24.41
C GLN A 317 13.57 -3.56 23.67
N VAL A 318 13.91 -3.80 22.39
CA VAL A 318 13.34 -4.89 21.59
C VAL A 318 13.71 -6.25 22.18
N LEU A 319 14.99 -6.40 22.58
CA LEU A 319 15.48 -7.62 23.21
C LEU A 319 14.78 -7.93 24.54
N GLU A 320 14.50 -6.91 25.35
CA GLU A 320 13.73 -7.05 26.59
C GLU A 320 12.31 -7.53 26.30
N GLN A 321 11.59 -6.87 25.39
CA GLN A 321 10.22 -7.25 25.00
C GLN A 321 10.14 -8.70 24.49
N ILE A 322 11.11 -9.13 23.67
CA ILE A 322 11.15 -10.51 23.16
C ILE A 322 11.51 -11.50 24.27
N ASN A 323 12.48 -11.18 25.15
CA ASN A 323 12.85 -12.04 26.26
C ASN A 323 11.71 -12.18 27.29
N ASP A 324 10.89 -11.15 27.49
CA ASP A 324 9.74 -11.23 28.39
C ASP A 324 8.70 -12.25 27.90
N LEU A 325 8.50 -12.37 26.59
CA LEU A 325 7.63 -13.39 26.00
C LEU A 325 8.19 -14.82 26.13
N LEU A 326 9.51 -14.97 26.27
CA LEU A 326 10.19 -16.27 26.46
C LEU A 326 10.09 -16.80 27.89
N LYS A 327 9.72 -15.95 28.86
CA LYS A 327 9.52 -16.38 30.24
C LYS A 327 8.31 -17.28 30.35
N PRO A 328 8.37 -18.39 31.12
CA PRO A 328 7.20 -19.21 31.36
C PRO A 328 6.07 -18.34 31.95
N VAL A 329 4.87 -18.49 31.41
CA VAL A 329 3.68 -17.86 32.01
C VAL A 329 3.55 -18.45 33.43
N GLN A 330 3.85 -17.66 34.46
CA GLN A 330 3.57 -18.06 35.81
C GLN A 330 2.04 -18.23 35.92
N ALA A 331 1.61 -19.47 36.08
CA ALA A 331 0.20 -19.79 36.33
C ALA A 331 -0.28 -18.95 37.55
N ARG A 332 -1.17 -18.02 37.28
CA ARG A 332 -1.88 -17.28 38.33
C ARG A 332 -3.06 -18.11 38.85
#